data_6160854c4468834ebb184c7fdbb82515
#
_entry.id   6160854c4468834ebb184c7fdbb82515
#
_cell.length_a   1.000
_cell.length_b   1.000
_cell.length_c   1.000
_cell.angle_alpha   90.00
_cell.angle_beta   90.00
_cell.angle_gamma   90.00
#
_symmetry.space_group_name_H-M   'P 1'
#
loop_
_entity.id
_entity.type
_entity.pdbx_description
1 polymer ?
#
loop_
_entity_poly.entity_id
_entity_poly.type
_entity_poly.pdbx_seq_one_letter_code
_entity_poly.pdbx_strand_id
1 'polypeptide(L)'
;MKKNEMNPFFIYLFVGIAFIIMTVLVIFLQNNLVTIACLFFLMVAFLLLFYFQKKSYQKTEIEQIQYVNHQAEDSLSSLLEQMPVGVVKLNMESSEIEWFNPYAELMLTTEDGEIDLPQVQEIIKTSISSPGIYANVGEKRYAVHLDRNSGVLYFFDVSGEYEATVELVTSRPVIGIISVDNYDDLENETSESDISHINSFVANFVAEFTGKHQMFSRRVTMDRFYLFTDYTVLEQLMQDKFSVIDTFREEAKQRDLALTMSMGLSYGDGDHEGIGKVALSNLNLAEVRGGDQVVVKENDETKNPIYFGGGSAASIKRTRTRTRAMMTAI
;
A
#
# COMPACT_ATOMS: atom_id res chain seq x y z
N MET A 1 47.08 -19.50 15.40
CA MET A 1 48.35 -19.61 16.11
C MET A 1 48.60 -18.32 16.87
N LYS A 2 48.49 -18.32 18.23
CA LYS A 2 48.85 -17.16 19.04
C LYS A 2 50.36 -16.98 18.93
N LYS A 3 50.82 -15.95 18.18
CA LYS A 3 52.18 -15.47 18.24
C LYS A 3 52.40 -14.95 19.66
N ASN A 4 53.29 -15.59 20.39
CA ASN A 4 53.77 -15.14 21.72
C ASN A 4 54.48 -13.81 21.49
N GLU A 5 53.76 -12.72 21.44
CA GLU A 5 54.34 -11.39 21.48
C GLU A 5 54.78 -11.15 22.92
N MET A 6 56.08 -11.09 23.09
CA MET A 6 56.69 -10.84 24.36
C MET A 6 56.21 -9.46 24.87
N ASN A 7 55.54 -9.48 26.05
CA ASN A 7 54.94 -8.27 26.64
C ASN A 7 56.00 -7.16 26.66
N PRO A 8 55.73 -5.96 26.11
CA PRO A 8 56.66 -4.84 26.02
C PRO A 8 57.28 -4.49 27.39
N PHE A 9 56.60 -4.76 28.48
CA PHE A 9 57.12 -4.63 29.83
C PHE A 9 58.36 -5.49 30.06
N PHE A 10 58.44 -6.71 29.58
CA PHE A 10 59.63 -7.56 29.74
C PHE A 10 60.80 -7.06 28.90
N ILE A 11 60.55 -6.43 27.75
CA ILE A 11 61.61 -5.85 26.93
C ILE A 11 62.22 -4.66 27.65
N TYR A 12 61.41 -3.79 28.23
CA TYR A 12 61.90 -2.63 29.01
C TYR A 12 62.65 -3.08 30.27
N LEU A 13 62.13 -4.09 30.97
CA LEU A 13 62.75 -4.68 32.14
C LEU A 13 64.16 -5.24 31.79
N PHE A 14 64.24 -5.98 30.67
CA PHE A 14 65.48 -6.56 30.19
C PHE A 14 66.51 -5.49 29.77
N VAL A 15 66.05 -4.47 29.04
CA VAL A 15 66.92 -3.32 28.65
C VAL A 15 67.37 -2.54 29.89
N GLY A 16 66.47 -2.32 30.87
CA GLY A 16 66.79 -1.64 32.11
C GLY A 16 67.84 -2.40 32.96
N ILE A 17 67.69 -3.73 33.05
CA ILE A 17 68.63 -4.60 33.74
C ILE A 17 70.00 -4.60 33.00
N ALA A 18 70.00 -4.70 31.66
CA ALA A 18 71.21 -4.63 30.86
C ALA A 18 71.93 -3.29 31.03
N PHE A 19 71.18 -2.17 31.11
CA PHE A 19 71.72 -0.84 31.36
C PHE A 19 72.36 -0.73 32.74
N ILE A 20 71.75 -1.26 33.79
CA ILE A 20 72.31 -1.26 35.15
C ILE A 20 73.61 -2.10 35.21
N ILE A 21 73.57 -3.33 34.61
CA ILE A 21 74.76 -4.18 34.57
C ILE A 21 75.91 -3.48 33.83
N MET A 22 75.69 -2.84 32.69
CA MET A 22 76.63 -2.14 31.89
C MET A 22 77.20 -0.89 32.63
N THR A 23 76.34 -0.11 33.32
CA THR A 23 76.79 1.03 34.11
C THR A 23 77.72 0.60 35.27
N VAL A 24 77.44 -0.48 35.97
CA VAL A 24 78.26 -1.08 37.03
C VAL A 24 79.60 -1.53 36.43
N LEU A 25 79.60 -2.20 35.31
CA LEU A 25 80.83 -2.69 34.63
C LEU A 25 81.72 -1.55 34.17
N VAL A 26 81.12 -0.47 33.68
CA VAL A 26 81.80 0.77 33.26
C VAL A 26 82.49 1.47 34.44
N ILE A 27 81.89 1.56 35.62
CA ILE A 27 82.43 2.11 36.81
C ILE A 27 83.66 1.29 37.29
N PHE A 28 83.61 -0.06 37.09
CA PHE A 28 84.72 -0.93 37.55
C PHE A 28 85.91 -0.92 36.62
N LEU A 29 85.78 -0.61 35.31
CA LEU A 29 86.89 -0.66 34.33
C LEU A 29 87.75 0.57 34.24
N GLN A 30 87.45 1.69 34.90
CA GLN A 30 88.23 2.96 35.02
C GLN A 30 88.85 3.54 33.68
N ASN A 31 88.29 3.11 32.54
CA ASN A 31 88.81 3.56 31.23
C ASN A 31 87.80 4.45 30.51
N ASN A 32 88.07 5.77 30.49
CA ASN A 32 87.08 6.76 29.97
C ASN A 32 86.65 6.57 28.51
N LEU A 33 87.54 6.02 27.69
CA LEU A 33 87.24 5.83 26.25
C LEU A 33 86.25 4.65 26.00
N VAL A 34 86.39 3.56 26.77
CA VAL A 34 85.53 2.41 26.74
C VAL A 34 84.13 2.75 27.29
N THR A 35 84.05 3.58 28.36
CA THR A 35 82.81 4.05 28.93
C THR A 35 81.95 4.83 27.92
N ILE A 36 82.59 5.78 27.21
CA ILE A 36 81.92 6.61 26.21
C ILE A 36 81.38 5.72 25.05
N ALA A 37 82.20 4.78 24.55
CA ALA A 37 81.79 3.86 23.50
C ALA A 37 80.61 2.98 23.93
N CYS A 38 80.55 2.41 25.14
CA CYS A 38 79.52 1.64 25.66
C CYS A 38 78.18 2.42 25.81
N LEU A 39 78.24 3.66 26.33
CA LEU A 39 77.09 4.54 26.41
C LEU A 39 76.52 4.88 25.03
N PHE A 40 77.39 5.15 24.04
CA PHE A 40 76.94 5.38 22.66
C PHE A 40 76.23 4.15 22.08
N PHE A 41 76.79 2.96 22.24
CA PHE A 41 76.13 1.72 21.78
C PHE A 41 74.76 1.48 22.45
N LEU A 42 74.69 1.73 23.76
CA LEU A 42 73.39 1.62 24.49
C LEU A 42 72.37 2.63 23.99
N MET A 43 72.78 3.87 23.72
CA MET A 43 71.92 4.91 23.18
C MET A 43 71.37 4.49 21.78
N VAL A 44 72.25 3.97 20.90
CA VAL A 44 71.85 3.49 19.57
C VAL A 44 70.95 2.30 19.69
N ALA A 45 71.23 1.33 20.56
CA ALA A 45 70.34 0.19 20.79
C ALA A 45 68.97 0.62 21.31
N PHE A 46 68.90 1.57 22.22
CA PHE A 46 67.62 2.12 22.72
C PHE A 46 66.84 2.83 21.60
N LEU A 47 67.50 3.66 20.79
CA LEU A 47 66.83 4.31 19.66
C LEU A 47 66.30 3.32 18.63
N LEU A 48 67.03 2.25 18.34
CA LEU A 48 66.57 1.19 17.45
C LEU A 48 65.37 0.45 18.05
N LEU A 49 65.42 0.08 19.31
CA LEU A 49 64.27 -0.56 19.97
C LEU A 49 63.05 0.35 19.99
N PHE A 50 63.24 1.63 20.29
CA PHE A 50 62.15 2.62 20.26
C PHE A 50 61.57 2.77 18.83
N TYR A 51 62.42 2.82 17.82
CA TYR A 51 62.00 2.87 16.43
C TYR A 51 61.20 1.64 16.01
N PHE A 52 61.71 0.44 16.32
CA PHE A 52 60.99 -0.80 16.01
C PHE A 52 59.67 -0.90 16.77
N GLN A 53 59.62 -0.51 18.01
CA GLN A 53 58.41 -0.51 18.83
C GLN A 53 57.39 0.48 18.27
N LYS A 54 57.79 1.72 17.96
CA LYS A 54 56.90 2.71 17.34
C LYS A 54 56.30 2.18 16.03
N LYS A 55 57.15 1.55 15.19
CA LYS A 55 56.72 0.96 13.93
C LYS A 55 55.74 -0.21 14.13
N SER A 56 55.97 -1.06 15.13
CA SER A 56 55.08 -2.13 15.50
C SER A 56 53.73 -1.63 15.98
N TYR A 57 53.70 -0.62 16.84
CA TYR A 57 52.47 0.04 17.32
C TYR A 57 51.67 0.64 16.18
N GLN A 58 52.27 1.37 15.28
CA GLN A 58 51.59 1.97 14.12
C GLN A 58 51.00 0.88 13.20
N LYS A 59 51.73 -0.23 13.01
CA LYS A 59 51.24 -1.33 12.21
C LYS A 59 50.00 -1.99 12.83
N THR A 60 50.04 -2.24 14.14
CA THR A 60 48.92 -2.85 14.88
C THR A 60 47.69 -1.92 14.88
N GLU A 61 47.88 -0.61 15.04
CA GLU A 61 46.80 0.36 15.00
C GLU A 61 46.15 0.42 13.64
N ILE A 62 46.93 0.43 12.55
CA ILE A 62 46.40 0.38 11.18
C ILE A 62 45.65 -0.92 10.92
N GLU A 63 46.22 -2.08 11.35
CA GLU A 63 45.55 -3.39 11.20
C GLU A 63 44.21 -3.42 11.99
N GLN A 64 44.16 -2.82 13.19
CA GLN A 64 42.95 -2.73 13.97
C GLN A 64 41.90 -1.83 13.30
N ILE A 65 42.30 -0.67 12.78
CA ILE A 65 41.41 0.23 12.07
C ILE A 65 40.85 -0.46 10.81
N GLN A 66 41.73 -1.12 10.04
CA GLN A 66 41.27 -1.87 8.85
C GLN A 66 40.34 -3.00 9.21
N TYR A 67 40.59 -3.74 10.29
CA TYR A 67 39.73 -4.81 10.77
C TYR A 67 38.35 -4.28 11.17
N VAL A 68 38.30 -3.19 11.94
CA VAL A 68 37.04 -2.56 12.37
C VAL A 68 36.26 -2.02 11.18
N ASN A 69 36.96 -1.37 10.22
CA ASN A 69 36.32 -0.87 9.01
C ASN A 69 35.73 -2.03 8.17
N HIS A 70 36.51 -3.10 7.97
CA HIS A 70 36.03 -4.26 7.22
C HIS A 70 34.86 -4.95 7.90
N GLN A 71 34.90 -5.08 9.22
CA GLN A 71 33.76 -5.62 10.00
C GLN A 71 32.53 -4.72 9.92
N ALA A 72 32.72 -3.41 9.90
CA ALA A 72 31.62 -2.46 9.72
C ALA A 72 31.03 -2.54 8.30
N GLU A 73 31.88 -2.63 7.29
CA GLU A 73 31.46 -2.82 5.89
C GLU A 73 30.71 -4.14 5.69
N ASP A 74 31.22 -5.25 6.23
CA ASP A 74 30.54 -6.57 6.18
C ASP A 74 29.19 -6.53 6.89
N SER A 75 29.14 -5.88 8.06
CA SER A 75 27.88 -5.73 8.81
C SER A 75 26.88 -4.87 8.07
N LEU A 76 27.32 -3.77 7.47
CA LEU A 76 26.47 -2.88 6.67
C LEU A 76 25.96 -3.60 5.42
N SER A 77 26.82 -4.32 4.71
CA SER A 77 26.45 -5.11 3.54
C SER A 77 25.41 -6.17 3.90
N SER A 78 25.62 -6.90 5.00
CA SER A 78 24.67 -7.91 5.48
C SER A 78 23.30 -7.30 5.87
N LEU A 79 23.30 -6.11 6.46
CA LEU A 79 22.08 -5.39 6.78
C LEU A 79 21.34 -4.98 5.49
N LEU A 80 22.05 -4.44 4.51
CA LEU A 80 21.48 -4.03 3.23
C LEU A 80 20.93 -5.23 2.42
N GLU A 81 21.57 -6.40 2.52
CA GLU A 81 21.09 -7.64 1.91
C GLU A 81 19.78 -8.16 2.54
N GLN A 82 19.62 -7.97 3.84
CA GLN A 82 18.46 -8.46 4.59
C GLN A 82 17.31 -7.45 4.67
N MET A 83 17.55 -6.20 4.31
CA MET A 83 16.50 -5.17 4.33
C MET A 83 15.48 -5.41 3.21
N PRO A 84 14.19 -5.51 3.53
CA PRO A 84 13.11 -5.62 2.53
C PRO A 84 12.77 -4.24 1.93
N VAL A 85 13.79 -3.45 1.65
CA VAL A 85 13.69 -2.10 1.08
C VAL A 85 14.65 -2.00 -0.10
N GLY A 86 14.12 -1.63 -1.26
CA GLY A 86 14.96 -1.34 -2.43
C GLY A 86 15.70 -0.02 -2.23
N VAL A 87 17.00 -0.04 -2.40
CA VAL A 87 17.86 1.14 -2.31
C VAL A 87 18.63 1.31 -3.59
N VAL A 88 18.48 2.46 -4.23
CA VAL A 88 19.16 2.80 -5.49
C VAL A 88 19.88 4.13 -5.29
N LYS A 89 21.19 4.14 -5.48
CA LYS A 89 22.02 5.33 -5.47
C LYS A 89 22.11 5.93 -6.87
N LEU A 90 21.80 7.21 -6.98
CA LEU A 90 21.81 7.94 -8.23
C LEU A 90 22.94 8.99 -8.26
N ASN A 91 23.50 9.19 -9.42
CA ASN A 91 24.23 10.40 -9.73
C ASN A 91 23.21 11.52 -10.04
N MET A 92 23.15 12.54 -9.17
CA MET A 92 22.16 13.60 -9.30
C MET A 92 22.39 14.54 -10.49
N GLU A 93 23.60 14.54 -11.08
CA GLU A 93 23.92 15.35 -12.25
C GLU A 93 23.52 14.65 -13.56
N SER A 94 23.84 13.35 -13.69
CA SER A 94 23.52 12.56 -14.89
C SER A 94 22.20 11.81 -14.81
N SER A 95 21.60 11.68 -13.62
CA SER A 95 20.42 10.84 -13.32
C SER A 95 20.65 9.35 -13.63
N GLU A 96 21.92 8.91 -13.62
CA GLU A 96 22.30 7.53 -13.82
C GLU A 96 22.39 6.79 -12.50
N ILE A 97 22.17 5.48 -12.55
CA ILE A 97 22.30 4.59 -11.40
C ILE A 97 23.79 4.35 -11.13
N GLU A 98 24.25 4.69 -9.93
CA GLU A 98 25.61 4.39 -9.46
C GLU A 98 25.69 3.02 -8.77
N TRP A 99 24.65 2.67 -8.02
CA TRP A 99 24.61 1.44 -7.25
C TRP A 99 23.16 1.13 -6.80
N PHE A 100 22.90 -0.15 -6.54
CA PHE A 100 21.66 -0.65 -5.94
C PHE A 100 21.95 -1.83 -5.00
N ASN A 101 21.09 -2.02 -4.00
CA ASN A 101 21.21 -3.18 -3.10
C ASN A 101 20.59 -4.43 -3.76
N PRO A 102 20.87 -5.65 -3.25
CA PRO A 102 20.35 -6.90 -3.80
C PRO A 102 18.82 -6.97 -3.90
N TYR A 103 18.11 -6.34 -2.95
CA TYR A 103 16.65 -6.27 -2.99
C TYR A 103 16.15 -5.43 -4.19
N ALA A 104 16.77 -4.28 -4.43
CA ALA A 104 16.44 -3.44 -5.58
C ALA A 104 16.80 -4.14 -6.90
N GLU A 105 17.94 -4.84 -6.96
CA GLU A 105 18.34 -5.64 -8.12
C GLU A 105 17.26 -6.69 -8.44
N LEU A 106 16.89 -7.50 -7.46
CA LEU A 106 15.85 -8.53 -7.63
C LEU A 106 14.51 -7.94 -8.07
N MET A 107 14.10 -6.82 -7.46
CA MET A 107 12.83 -6.16 -7.73
C MET A 107 12.76 -5.56 -9.14
N LEU A 108 13.87 -4.99 -9.63
CA LEU A 108 13.95 -4.30 -10.92
C LEU A 108 14.33 -5.23 -12.08
N THR A 109 14.66 -6.49 -11.79
CA THR A 109 15.01 -7.50 -12.80
C THR A 109 13.74 -8.12 -13.37
N THR A 110 13.65 -8.16 -14.69
CA THR A 110 12.56 -8.81 -15.44
C THR A 110 12.70 -10.33 -15.42
N GLU A 111 11.69 -11.05 -15.88
CA GLU A 111 11.73 -12.52 -16.04
C GLU A 111 12.88 -13.00 -16.93
N ASP A 112 13.34 -12.18 -17.87
CA ASP A 112 14.47 -12.46 -18.76
C ASP A 112 15.83 -12.26 -18.07
N GLY A 113 15.87 -11.82 -16.82
CA GLY A 113 17.08 -11.61 -16.04
C GLY A 113 17.79 -10.27 -16.32
N GLU A 114 17.16 -9.36 -17.03
CA GLU A 114 17.67 -8.01 -17.30
C GLU A 114 16.90 -6.96 -16.50
N ILE A 115 17.58 -5.86 -16.15
CA ILE A 115 16.92 -4.74 -15.45
C ILE A 115 16.10 -3.94 -16.47
N ASP A 116 14.84 -3.66 -16.15
CA ASP A 116 13.96 -2.77 -16.94
C ASP A 116 14.40 -1.30 -16.82
N LEU A 117 15.48 -0.97 -17.52
CA LEU A 117 16.04 0.39 -17.51
C LEU A 117 15.05 1.47 -17.93
N PRO A 118 14.17 1.30 -18.95
CA PRO A 118 13.14 2.27 -19.28
C PRO A 118 12.19 2.57 -18.11
N GLN A 119 11.69 1.56 -17.44
CA GLN A 119 10.80 1.71 -16.28
C GLN A 119 11.50 2.42 -15.13
N VAL A 120 12.74 2.02 -14.83
CA VAL A 120 13.55 2.65 -13.76
C VAL A 120 13.79 4.12 -14.08
N GLN A 121 14.12 4.48 -15.32
CA GLN A 121 14.32 5.88 -15.73
C GLN A 121 13.05 6.72 -15.59
N GLU A 122 11.88 6.16 -15.89
CA GLU A 122 10.60 6.84 -15.70
C GLU A 122 10.32 7.11 -14.21
N ILE A 123 10.57 6.13 -13.35
CA ILE A 123 10.45 6.27 -11.89
C ILE A 123 11.39 7.36 -11.38
N ILE A 124 12.65 7.36 -11.84
CA ILE A 124 13.64 8.37 -11.44
C ILE A 124 13.17 9.78 -11.84
N LYS A 125 12.77 9.98 -13.10
CA LYS A 125 12.28 11.28 -13.61
C LYS A 125 11.08 11.79 -12.81
N THR A 126 10.15 10.90 -12.51
CA THR A 126 8.95 11.24 -11.75
C THR A 126 9.31 11.58 -10.30
N SER A 127 10.23 10.84 -9.67
CA SER A 127 10.70 11.08 -8.30
C SER A 127 11.49 12.38 -8.15
N ILE A 128 12.21 12.80 -9.20
CA ILE A 128 12.88 14.11 -9.22
C ILE A 128 11.85 15.25 -9.23
N SER A 129 10.74 15.06 -9.92
CA SER A 129 9.66 16.06 -10.00
C SER A 129 8.80 16.08 -8.72
N SER A 130 8.55 14.91 -8.12
CA SER A 130 7.77 14.75 -6.89
C SER A 130 8.48 13.77 -5.95
N PRO A 131 8.95 14.20 -4.77
CA PRO A 131 9.83 13.40 -3.91
C PRO A 131 9.20 12.16 -3.28
N GLY A 132 7.88 11.99 -3.37
CA GLY A 132 7.14 10.82 -2.92
C GLY A 132 6.12 10.41 -3.97
N ILE A 133 6.31 9.24 -4.58
CA ILE A 133 5.42 8.69 -5.59
C ILE A 133 5.10 7.21 -5.28
N TYR A 134 4.07 6.68 -5.94
CA TYR A 134 3.83 5.25 -5.99
C TYR A 134 4.17 4.74 -7.38
N ALA A 135 4.89 3.61 -7.45
CA ALA A 135 5.24 2.93 -8.69
C ALA A 135 4.85 1.46 -8.62
N ASN A 136 4.38 0.91 -9.73
CA ASN A 136 4.18 -0.53 -9.86
C ASN A 136 5.42 -1.11 -10.54
N VAL A 137 6.01 -2.14 -9.95
CA VAL A 137 7.14 -2.89 -10.51
C VAL A 137 6.76 -4.36 -10.50
N GLY A 138 6.57 -4.94 -11.67
CA GLY A 138 5.93 -6.25 -11.80
C GLY A 138 4.51 -6.24 -11.22
N GLU A 139 4.19 -7.23 -10.40
CA GLU A 139 2.88 -7.34 -9.71
C GLU A 139 2.80 -6.55 -8.41
N LYS A 140 3.91 -5.94 -7.97
CA LYS A 140 4.02 -5.26 -6.68
C LYS A 140 3.92 -3.74 -6.79
N ARG A 141 3.41 -3.13 -5.73
CA ARG A 141 3.30 -1.68 -5.58
C ARG A 141 4.30 -1.17 -4.56
N TYR A 142 5.09 -0.17 -4.95
CA TYR A 142 6.10 0.43 -4.11
C TYR A 142 5.81 1.90 -3.85
N ALA A 143 5.96 2.32 -2.60
CA ALA A 143 6.13 3.73 -2.26
C ALA A 143 7.59 4.10 -2.51
N VAL A 144 7.83 5.06 -3.39
CA VAL A 144 9.17 5.47 -3.81
C VAL A 144 9.46 6.84 -3.24
N HIS A 145 10.59 6.97 -2.54
CA HIS A 145 11.03 8.21 -1.93
C HIS A 145 12.46 8.56 -2.36
N LEU A 146 12.66 9.76 -2.88
CA LEU A 146 13.97 10.28 -3.25
C LEU A 146 14.50 11.24 -2.18
N ASP A 147 15.60 10.86 -1.52
CA ASP A 147 16.42 11.81 -0.76
C ASP A 147 17.38 12.54 -1.71
N ARG A 148 17.05 13.78 -2.01
CA ARG A 148 17.83 14.62 -2.94
C ARG A 148 19.22 14.99 -2.42
N ASN A 149 19.40 15.01 -1.09
CA ASN A 149 20.70 15.39 -0.52
C ASN A 149 21.73 14.28 -0.70
N SER A 150 21.29 13.04 -0.47
CA SER A 150 22.16 11.86 -0.65
C SER A 150 22.10 11.28 -2.06
N GLY A 151 21.11 11.65 -2.89
CA GLY A 151 20.86 11.05 -4.18
C GLY A 151 20.45 9.58 -4.06
N VAL A 152 19.73 9.22 -2.99
CA VAL A 152 19.29 7.85 -2.74
C VAL A 152 17.78 7.73 -2.93
N LEU A 153 17.39 6.74 -3.72
CA LEU A 153 16.00 6.38 -3.97
C LEU A 153 15.66 5.14 -3.14
N TYR A 154 14.61 5.23 -2.37
CA TYR A 154 14.10 4.15 -1.52
C TYR A 154 12.80 3.61 -2.09
N PHE A 155 12.65 2.28 -2.11
CA PHE A 155 11.46 1.57 -2.53
C PHE A 155 10.92 0.75 -1.35
N PHE A 156 9.75 1.10 -0.88
CA PHE A 156 9.05 0.38 0.18
C PHE A 156 7.91 -0.42 -0.44
N ASP A 157 7.92 -1.74 -0.26
CA ASP A 157 6.82 -2.61 -0.71
C ASP A 157 5.56 -2.29 0.13
N VAL A 158 4.57 -1.71 -0.52
CA VAL A 158 3.28 -1.34 0.06
C VAL A 158 2.13 -2.15 -0.54
N SER A 159 2.43 -3.26 -1.22
CA SER A 159 1.44 -4.09 -1.90
C SER A 159 0.38 -4.59 -0.93
N GLY A 160 0.78 -5.12 0.22
CA GLY A 160 -0.17 -5.61 1.23
C GLY A 160 -1.06 -4.52 1.83
N GLU A 161 -0.51 -3.31 2.07
CA GLU A 161 -1.30 -2.17 2.55
C GLU A 161 -2.28 -1.68 1.48
N TYR A 162 -1.85 -1.68 0.24
CA TYR A 162 -2.68 -1.30 -0.90
C TYR A 162 -3.80 -2.32 -1.12
N GLU A 163 -3.48 -3.61 -1.15
CA GLU A 163 -4.46 -4.70 -1.27
C GLU A 163 -5.48 -4.66 -0.14
N ALA A 164 -5.04 -4.51 1.11
CA ALA A 164 -5.93 -4.37 2.26
C ALA A 164 -6.83 -3.13 2.15
N THR A 165 -6.31 -2.02 1.63
CA THR A 165 -7.09 -0.81 1.40
C THR A 165 -8.13 -1.02 0.29
N VAL A 166 -7.75 -1.67 -0.80
CA VAL A 166 -8.67 -2.02 -1.90
C VAL A 166 -9.74 -2.98 -1.39
N GLU A 167 -9.36 -4.02 -0.66
CA GLU A 167 -10.31 -4.97 -0.07
C GLU A 167 -11.28 -4.27 0.89
N LEU A 168 -10.78 -3.36 1.74
CA LEU A 168 -11.63 -2.58 2.64
C LEU A 168 -12.67 -1.74 1.87
N VAL A 169 -12.28 -1.12 0.76
CA VAL A 169 -13.18 -0.32 -0.06
C VAL A 169 -14.16 -1.18 -0.82
N THR A 170 -13.70 -2.27 -1.41
CA THR A 170 -14.54 -3.16 -2.25
C THR A 170 -15.50 -4.00 -1.42
N SER A 171 -15.15 -4.34 -0.18
CA SER A 171 -16.00 -5.08 0.75
C SER A 171 -17.01 -4.21 1.52
N ARG A 172 -17.02 -2.88 1.29
CA ARG A 172 -18.00 -2.00 1.94
C ARG A 172 -19.42 -2.51 1.75
N PRO A 173 -20.23 -2.57 2.83
CA PRO A 173 -21.58 -3.05 2.72
C PRO A 173 -22.43 -2.09 1.89
N VAL A 174 -23.27 -2.68 1.05
CA VAL A 174 -24.28 -1.97 0.26
C VAL A 174 -25.65 -2.46 0.68
N ILE A 175 -26.50 -1.53 1.05
CA ILE A 175 -27.91 -1.79 1.29
C ILE A 175 -28.72 -1.14 0.18
N GLY A 176 -29.61 -1.92 -0.41
CA GLY A 176 -30.52 -1.47 -1.45
C GLY A 176 -31.95 -1.81 -1.12
N ILE A 177 -32.86 -1.04 -1.68
CA ILE A 177 -34.29 -1.29 -1.62
C ILE A 177 -34.83 -1.20 -3.04
N ILE A 178 -35.47 -2.26 -3.50
CA ILE A 178 -36.23 -2.29 -4.74
C ILE A 178 -37.68 -1.99 -4.41
N SER A 179 -38.34 -1.17 -5.22
CA SER A 179 -39.78 -0.95 -5.23
C SER A 179 -40.32 -1.16 -6.67
N VAL A 180 -41.39 -1.92 -6.80
CA VAL A 180 -42.11 -2.08 -8.07
C VAL A 180 -43.13 -0.97 -8.15
N ASP A 181 -42.93 -0.07 -9.10
CA ASP A 181 -43.83 1.07 -9.30
C ASP A 181 -45.13 0.66 -9.90
N ASN A 182 -46.23 1.34 -9.58
CA ASN A 182 -47.60 1.12 -10.05
C ASN A 182 -48.22 -0.24 -9.63
N TYR A 183 -47.58 -0.94 -8.66
CA TYR A 183 -48.10 -2.25 -8.21
C TYR A 183 -49.49 -2.12 -7.56
N ASP A 184 -49.71 -1.15 -6.68
CA ASP A 184 -50.98 -0.93 -6.00
C ASP A 184 -52.14 -0.61 -6.98
N ASP A 185 -51.82 0.11 -8.09
CA ASP A 185 -52.83 0.41 -9.11
C ASP A 185 -53.30 -0.87 -9.81
N LEU A 186 -52.38 -1.81 -10.09
CA LEU A 186 -52.72 -3.11 -10.67
C LEU A 186 -53.44 -4.02 -9.69
N GLU A 187 -53.11 -4.03 -8.42
CA GLU A 187 -53.78 -4.84 -7.40
C GLU A 187 -55.26 -4.49 -7.28
N ASN A 188 -55.61 -3.21 -7.44
CA ASN A 188 -57.02 -2.75 -7.35
C ASN A 188 -57.84 -3.00 -8.62
N GLU A 189 -57.20 -3.18 -9.78
CA GLU A 189 -57.89 -3.31 -11.08
C GLU A 189 -57.90 -4.76 -11.61
N THR A 190 -57.24 -5.71 -10.96
CA THR A 190 -56.92 -7.02 -11.52
C THR A 190 -57.51 -8.16 -10.68
N SER A 191 -57.80 -9.32 -11.31
CA SER A 191 -58.32 -10.50 -10.60
C SER A 191 -57.28 -11.14 -9.67
N GLU A 192 -57.71 -11.83 -8.59
CA GLU A 192 -56.78 -12.52 -7.66
C GLU A 192 -55.84 -13.52 -8.35
N SER A 193 -56.31 -14.18 -9.41
CA SER A 193 -55.51 -15.11 -10.21
C SER A 193 -54.38 -14.39 -10.93
N ASP A 194 -54.67 -13.26 -11.54
CA ASP A 194 -53.71 -12.48 -12.30
C ASP A 194 -52.70 -11.79 -11.36
N ILE A 195 -53.13 -11.34 -10.17
CA ILE A 195 -52.25 -10.84 -9.11
C ILE A 195 -51.24 -11.92 -8.70
N SER A 196 -51.65 -13.18 -8.60
CA SER A 196 -50.72 -14.28 -8.29
C SER A 196 -49.65 -14.47 -9.37
N HIS A 197 -50.01 -14.32 -10.65
CA HIS A 197 -49.07 -14.37 -11.77
C HIS A 197 -48.11 -13.18 -11.76
N ILE A 198 -48.61 -11.97 -11.49
CA ILE A 198 -47.78 -10.76 -11.34
C ILE A 198 -46.79 -10.94 -10.21
N ASN A 199 -47.25 -11.42 -9.05
CA ASN A 199 -46.38 -11.68 -7.89
C ASN A 199 -45.26 -12.69 -8.20
N SER A 200 -45.60 -13.73 -8.95
CA SER A 200 -44.64 -14.74 -9.37
C SER A 200 -43.63 -14.19 -10.35
N PHE A 201 -44.05 -13.35 -11.31
CA PHE A 201 -43.17 -12.66 -12.23
C PHE A 201 -42.19 -11.77 -11.49
N VAL A 202 -42.66 -10.87 -10.62
CA VAL A 202 -41.84 -9.94 -9.84
C VAL A 202 -40.84 -10.70 -8.96
N ALA A 203 -41.28 -11.73 -8.24
CA ALA A 203 -40.43 -12.50 -7.36
C ALA A 203 -39.35 -13.27 -8.13
N ASN A 204 -39.70 -13.89 -9.27
CA ASN A 204 -38.74 -14.61 -10.10
C ASN A 204 -37.72 -13.67 -10.74
N PHE A 205 -38.16 -12.52 -11.26
CA PHE A 205 -37.26 -11.53 -11.83
C PHE A 205 -36.22 -11.03 -10.80
N VAL A 206 -36.66 -10.63 -9.60
CA VAL A 206 -35.75 -10.19 -8.54
C VAL A 206 -34.83 -11.32 -8.11
N ALA A 207 -35.34 -12.55 -7.99
CA ALA A 207 -34.49 -13.70 -7.61
C ALA A 207 -33.43 -14.01 -8.67
N GLU A 208 -33.76 -13.92 -9.97
CA GLU A 208 -32.80 -14.10 -11.06
C GLU A 208 -31.74 -13.00 -11.07
N PHE A 209 -32.17 -11.75 -10.98
CA PHE A 209 -31.28 -10.60 -10.90
C PHE A 209 -30.31 -10.71 -9.72
N THR A 210 -30.81 -10.98 -8.52
CA THR A 210 -29.99 -11.11 -7.34
C THR A 210 -29.11 -12.35 -7.36
N GLY A 211 -29.60 -13.45 -7.90
CA GLY A 211 -28.80 -14.68 -8.07
C GLY A 211 -27.65 -14.52 -9.06
N LYS A 212 -27.87 -13.83 -10.18
CA LYS A 212 -26.85 -13.55 -11.18
C LYS A 212 -25.67 -12.74 -10.59
N HIS A 213 -25.95 -11.82 -9.69
CA HIS A 213 -24.96 -10.96 -9.08
C HIS A 213 -24.54 -11.41 -7.66
N GLN A 214 -24.95 -12.61 -7.23
CA GLN A 214 -24.64 -13.18 -5.91
C GLN A 214 -25.03 -12.26 -4.74
N MET A 215 -26.10 -11.49 -4.90
CA MET A 215 -26.65 -10.61 -3.88
C MET A 215 -27.61 -11.35 -2.96
N PHE A 216 -27.69 -10.98 -1.69
CA PHE A 216 -28.76 -11.41 -0.82
C PHE A 216 -29.97 -10.49 -1.01
N SER A 217 -31.16 -11.08 -1.18
CA SER A 217 -32.41 -10.34 -1.24
C SER A 217 -33.47 -10.93 -0.31
N ARG A 218 -34.30 -10.03 0.22
CA ARG A 218 -35.45 -10.43 1.04
C ARG A 218 -36.66 -9.62 0.66
N ARG A 219 -37.71 -10.31 0.28
CA ARG A 219 -39.03 -9.68 0.05
C ARG A 219 -39.63 -9.22 1.38
N VAL A 220 -40.11 -7.98 1.45
CA VAL A 220 -40.73 -7.38 2.63
C VAL A 220 -42.21 -7.18 2.45
N THR A 221 -42.60 -6.63 1.31
CA THR A 221 -43.98 -6.50 0.86
C THR A 221 -44.12 -7.08 -0.55
N MET A 222 -45.33 -7.06 -1.11
CA MET A 222 -45.56 -7.63 -2.46
C MET A 222 -44.76 -6.88 -3.53
N ASP A 223 -44.51 -5.59 -3.31
CA ASP A 223 -43.82 -4.66 -4.22
C ASP A 223 -42.41 -4.32 -3.80
N ARG A 224 -41.93 -4.67 -2.55
CA ARG A 224 -40.65 -4.22 -2.00
C ARG A 224 -39.76 -5.37 -1.61
N PHE A 225 -38.46 -5.19 -1.93
CA PHE A 225 -37.37 -6.11 -1.57
C PHE A 225 -36.20 -5.33 -0.99
N TYR A 226 -35.57 -5.85 0.07
CA TYR A 226 -34.27 -5.41 0.51
C TYR A 226 -33.17 -6.19 -0.22
N LEU A 227 -32.09 -5.49 -0.51
CA LEU A 227 -30.86 -6.03 -1.11
C LEU A 227 -29.70 -5.80 -0.16
N PHE A 228 -28.81 -6.79 -0.08
CA PHE A 228 -27.54 -6.69 0.62
C PHE A 228 -26.46 -7.25 -0.30
N THR A 229 -25.40 -6.46 -0.51
CA THR A 229 -24.26 -6.83 -1.34
C THR A 229 -23.03 -6.03 -0.89
N ASP A 230 -21.95 -6.09 -1.65
CA ASP A 230 -20.74 -5.30 -1.47
C ASP A 230 -20.59 -4.21 -2.54
N TYR A 231 -19.58 -3.36 -2.35
CA TYR A 231 -19.32 -2.26 -3.27
C TYR A 231 -18.85 -2.73 -4.65
N THR A 232 -18.19 -3.90 -4.75
CA THR A 232 -17.74 -4.47 -6.02
C THR A 232 -18.92 -4.71 -6.95
N VAL A 233 -19.97 -5.32 -6.43
CA VAL A 233 -21.21 -5.58 -7.19
C VAL A 233 -21.92 -4.27 -7.54
N LEU A 234 -22.00 -3.33 -6.59
CA LEU A 234 -22.58 -2.01 -6.85
C LEU A 234 -21.84 -1.27 -7.98
N GLU A 235 -20.52 -1.30 -7.98
CA GLU A 235 -19.70 -0.67 -9.02
C GLU A 235 -19.98 -1.28 -10.40
N GLN A 236 -20.06 -2.59 -10.50
CA GLN A 236 -20.45 -3.27 -11.74
C GLN A 236 -21.84 -2.83 -12.23
N LEU A 237 -22.83 -2.74 -11.34
CA LEU A 237 -24.17 -2.27 -11.68
C LEU A 237 -24.18 -0.80 -12.13
N MET A 238 -23.35 0.04 -11.51
CA MET A 238 -23.19 1.45 -11.93
C MET A 238 -22.52 1.56 -13.30
N GLN A 239 -21.51 0.74 -13.60
CA GLN A 239 -20.85 0.68 -14.91
C GLN A 239 -21.83 0.24 -16.01
N ASP A 240 -22.68 -0.75 -15.71
CA ASP A 240 -23.78 -1.20 -16.57
C ASP A 240 -24.97 -0.23 -16.59
N LYS A 241 -24.91 0.88 -15.87
CA LYS A 241 -25.95 1.90 -15.72
C LYS A 241 -27.29 1.32 -15.26
N PHE A 242 -27.26 0.24 -14.48
CA PHE A 242 -28.45 -0.45 -14.00
C PHE A 242 -29.41 -0.86 -15.12
N SER A 243 -28.90 -1.48 -16.16
CA SER A 243 -29.68 -1.97 -17.31
C SER A 243 -30.83 -2.93 -16.90
N VAL A 244 -30.76 -3.45 -15.67
CA VAL A 244 -31.82 -4.30 -15.09
C VAL A 244 -33.19 -3.62 -15.04
N ILE A 245 -33.25 -2.29 -14.81
CA ILE A 245 -34.54 -1.59 -14.79
C ILE A 245 -35.18 -1.54 -16.19
N ASP A 246 -34.38 -1.39 -17.23
CA ASP A 246 -34.86 -1.44 -18.62
C ASP A 246 -35.34 -2.83 -18.97
N THR A 247 -34.58 -3.87 -18.57
CA THR A 247 -34.99 -5.28 -18.78
C THR A 247 -36.29 -5.59 -18.07
N PHE A 248 -36.45 -5.16 -16.81
CA PHE A 248 -37.71 -5.35 -16.08
C PHE A 248 -38.90 -4.70 -16.79
N ARG A 249 -38.75 -3.48 -17.24
CA ARG A 249 -39.79 -2.71 -17.95
C ARG A 249 -40.19 -3.40 -19.25
N GLU A 250 -39.22 -3.89 -20.02
CA GLU A 250 -39.48 -4.60 -21.26
C GLU A 250 -40.20 -5.93 -21.04
N GLU A 251 -39.78 -6.70 -20.05
CA GLU A 251 -40.43 -7.95 -19.69
C GLU A 251 -41.84 -7.76 -19.14
N ALA A 252 -42.07 -6.72 -18.33
CA ALA A 252 -43.41 -6.36 -17.87
C ALA A 252 -44.30 -5.98 -19.05
N LYS A 253 -43.79 -5.18 -19.99
CA LYS A 253 -44.50 -4.77 -21.19
C LYS A 253 -44.90 -5.97 -22.09
N GLN A 254 -44.04 -6.97 -22.23
CA GLN A 254 -44.35 -8.21 -22.99
C GLN A 254 -45.52 -9.00 -22.38
N ARG A 255 -45.83 -8.76 -21.10
CA ARG A 255 -46.93 -9.36 -20.35
C ARG A 255 -48.15 -8.43 -20.22
N ASP A 256 -48.16 -7.33 -20.99
CA ASP A 256 -49.18 -6.27 -20.92
C ASP A 256 -49.28 -5.60 -19.50
N LEU A 257 -48.20 -5.65 -18.71
CA LEU A 257 -48.16 -5.07 -17.40
C LEU A 257 -47.50 -3.67 -17.45
N ALA A 258 -48.16 -2.65 -16.89
CA ALA A 258 -47.61 -1.28 -16.77
C ALA A 258 -46.75 -1.11 -15.50
N LEU A 259 -45.83 -2.05 -15.26
CA LEU A 259 -44.92 -2.02 -14.12
C LEU A 259 -43.55 -1.47 -14.51
N THR A 260 -42.98 -0.70 -13.60
CA THR A 260 -41.59 -0.30 -13.66
C THR A 260 -40.91 -0.58 -12.30
N MET A 261 -39.61 -0.38 -12.22
CA MET A 261 -38.84 -0.69 -11.02
C MET A 261 -38.03 0.52 -10.63
N SER A 262 -38.11 0.89 -9.35
CA SER A 262 -37.26 1.90 -8.73
C SER A 262 -36.35 1.28 -7.69
N MET A 263 -35.13 1.81 -7.56
CA MET A 263 -34.19 1.35 -6.56
C MET A 263 -33.54 2.51 -5.82
N GLY A 264 -33.38 2.37 -4.53
CA GLY A 264 -32.55 3.24 -3.70
C GLY A 264 -31.42 2.42 -3.08
N LEU A 265 -30.16 2.79 -3.34
CA LEU A 265 -29.00 2.10 -2.80
C LEU A 265 -28.12 3.08 -2.04
N SER A 266 -27.49 2.58 -0.99
CA SER A 266 -26.49 3.31 -0.24
C SER A 266 -25.36 2.37 0.19
N TYR A 267 -24.17 2.92 0.34
CA TYR A 267 -22.95 2.23 0.72
C TYR A 267 -22.05 3.14 1.54
N GLY A 268 -20.98 2.61 2.11
CA GLY A 268 -19.94 3.39 2.77
C GLY A 268 -19.76 3.03 4.21
N ASP A 269 -19.07 3.94 4.93
CA ASP A 269 -18.72 3.75 6.32
C ASP A 269 -19.91 4.06 7.24
N GLY A 270 -19.93 3.44 8.41
CA GLY A 270 -20.95 3.65 9.43
C GLY A 270 -21.73 2.37 9.76
N ASP A 271 -22.81 2.56 10.53
CA ASP A 271 -23.66 1.45 10.90
C ASP A 271 -24.66 1.09 9.77
N HIS A 272 -25.07 -0.18 9.74
CA HIS A 272 -26.01 -0.65 8.73
C HIS A 272 -27.37 0.05 8.78
N GLU A 273 -27.77 0.58 9.95
CA GLU A 273 -29.00 1.34 10.11
C GLU A 273 -28.90 2.69 9.37
N GLY A 274 -27.77 3.41 9.51
CA GLY A 274 -27.52 4.65 8.78
C GLY A 274 -27.52 4.44 7.28
N ILE A 275 -26.79 3.43 6.78
CA ILE A 275 -26.76 3.08 5.36
C ILE A 275 -28.19 2.74 4.86
N GLY A 276 -28.97 1.97 5.64
CA GLY A 276 -30.35 1.62 5.30
C GLY A 276 -31.30 2.82 5.24
N LYS A 277 -31.14 3.80 6.13
CA LYS A 277 -31.92 5.05 6.11
C LYS A 277 -31.63 5.87 4.85
N VAL A 278 -30.36 5.96 4.46
CA VAL A 278 -29.97 6.66 3.23
C VAL A 278 -30.49 5.93 2.00
N ALA A 279 -30.46 4.59 1.98
CA ALA A 279 -31.03 3.78 0.89
C ALA A 279 -32.55 4.02 0.75
N LEU A 280 -33.27 4.10 1.86
CA LEU A 280 -34.71 4.42 1.85
C LEU A 280 -34.98 5.84 1.35
N SER A 281 -34.18 6.81 1.78
CA SER A 281 -34.26 8.18 1.28
C SER A 281 -34.00 8.24 -0.23
N ASN A 282 -33.05 7.48 -0.74
CA ASN A 282 -32.73 7.41 -2.16
C ASN A 282 -33.87 6.78 -2.97
N LEU A 283 -34.52 5.74 -2.42
CA LEU A 283 -35.71 5.17 -3.06
C LEU A 283 -36.84 6.22 -3.15
N ASN A 284 -37.11 6.96 -2.07
CA ASN A 284 -38.10 8.02 -2.09
C ASN A 284 -37.77 9.10 -3.13
N LEU A 285 -36.45 9.44 -3.31
CA LEU A 285 -36.02 10.36 -4.37
C LEU A 285 -36.32 9.79 -5.79
N ALA A 286 -36.12 8.48 -6.01
CA ALA A 286 -36.45 7.84 -7.27
C ALA A 286 -37.96 7.89 -7.55
N GLU A 287 -38.78 7.55 -6.55
CA GLU A 287 -40.27 7.56 -6.64
C GLU A 287 -40.81 8.98 -6.88
N VAL A 288 -40.33 9.99 -6.14
CA VAL A 288 -40.75 11.41 -6.30
C VAL A 288 -40.43 11.93 -7.69
N ARG A 289 -39.37 11.47 -8.31
CA ARG A 289 -38.95 11.89 -9.67
C ARG A 289 -39.73 11.18 -10.78
N GLY A 290 -40.62 10.25 -10.43
CA GLY A 290 -41.49 9.59 -11.38
C GLY A 290 -41.34 8.09 -11.48
N GLY A 291 -40.49 7.51 -10.67
CA GLY A 291 -40.15 6.10 -10.70
C GLY A 291 -39.27 5.73 -11.90
N ASP A 292 -39.10 4.41 -12.12
CA ASP A 292 -38.29 3.86 -13.22
C ASP A 292 -36.83 4.36 -13.18
N GLN A 293 -36.27 4.46 -11.96
CA GLN A 293 -34.96 5.05 -11.69
C GLN A 293 -34.24 4.33 -10.58
N VAL A 294 -32.91 4.46 -10.62
CA VAL A 294 -32.04 4.07 -9.52
C VAL A 294 -31.34 5.30 -8.96
N VAL A 295 -31.34 5.43 -7.65
CA VAL A 295 -30.61 6.48 -6.94
C VAL A 295 -29.59 5.82 -6.03
N VAL A 296 -28.33 6.18 -6.20
CA VAL A 296 -27.20 5.68 -5.41
C VAL A 296 -26.56 6.85 -4.69
N LYS A 297 -26.29 6.72 -3.40
CA LYS A 297 -25.57 7.71 -2.63
C LYS A 297 -24.68 7.02 -1.58
N GLU A 298 -23.45 7.51 -1.43
CA GLU A 298 -22.59 7.15 -0.30
C GLU A 298 -23.22 7.65 1.01
N ASN A 299 -23.04 6.89 2.09
CA ASN A 299 -23.48 7.28 3.44
C ASN A 299 -22.58 8.39 4.00
N ASP A 300 -22.52 9.50 3.28
CA ASP A 300 -21.79 10.71 3.60
C ASP A 300 -22.66 11.92 3.24
N GLU A 301 -22.87 12.81 4.20
CA GLU A 301 -23.72 14.00 4.02
C GLU A 301 -23.18 14.95 2.92
N THR A 302 -21.86 14.98 2.74
CA THR A 302 -21.17 15.84 1.74
C THR A 302 -21.31 15.35 0.30
N LYS A 303 -21.68 14.09 0.11
CA LYS A 303 -21.79 13.47 -1.22
C LYS A 303 -23.19 13.68 -1.81
N ASN A 304 -23.22 13.89 -3.11
CA ASN A 304 -24.46 14.02 -3.86
C ASN A 304 -24.94 12.66 -4.38
N PRO A 305 -26.26 12.43 -4.47
CA PRO A 305 -26.81 11.23 -5.08
C PRO A 305 -26.53 11.18 -6.57
N ILE A 306 -26.29 9.96 -7.09
CA ILE A 306 -26.13 9.65 -8.51
C ILE A 306 -27.41 9.02 -9.01
N TYR A 307 -27.90 9.38 -10.19
CA TYR A 307 -29.16 8.94 -10.74
C TYR A 307 -28.91 8.14 -12.04
N PHE A 308 -29.64 7.03 -12.19
CA PHE A 308 -29.62 6.16 -13.36
C PHE A 308 -31.06 5.91 -13.83
N GLY A 309 -31.29 5.81 -15.14
CA GLY A 309 -32.61 5.58 -15.71
C GLY A 309 -33.48 6.84 -15.83
N GLY A 310 -34.77 6.69 -15.89
CA GLY A 310 -35.71 7.83 -16.00
C GLY A 310 -36.09 8.22 -17.43
N GLY A 311 -36.06 7.25 -18.37
CA GLY A 311 -36.31 7.50 -19.80
C GLY A 311 -37.77 7.62 -20.24
N SER A 312 -38.75 7.37 -19.36
CA SER A 312 -40.18 7.32 -19.76
C SER A 312 -40.98 8.54 -19.28
N ALA A 313 -41.27 9.45 -20.19
CA ALA A 313 -42.10 10.65 -19.92
C ALA A 313 -43.54 10.33 -19.47
N ALA A 314 -44.01 9.10 -19.67
CA ALA A 314 -45.38 8.65 -19.28
C ALA A 314 -45.48 8.37 -17.76
N SER A 315 -44.39 7.90 -17.12
CA SER A 315 -44.31 7.64 -15.68
C SER A 315 -44.36 8.96 -14.89
N ILE A 316 -43.72 10.00 -15.40
CA ILE A 316 -43.64 11.35 -14.76
C ILE A 316 -45.07 11.95 -14.55
N LYS A 317 -46.03 11.69 -15.44
CA LYS A 317 -47.35 12.26 -15.34
C LYS A 317 -48.21 11.60 -14.23
N ARG A 318 -48.07 10.29 -14.03
CA ARG A 318 -48.86 9.54 -13.01
C ARG A 318 -48.36 9.83 -11.60
N THR A 319 -47.05 9.85 -11.39
CA THR A 319 -46.47 10.13 -10.08
C THR A 319 -46.69 11.59 -9.60
N ARG A 320 -46.71 12.58 -10.51
CA ARG A 320 -47.09 13.95 -10.17
C ARG A 320 -48.54 14.06 -9.67
N THR A 321 -49.41 13.26 -10.19
CA THR A 321 -50.85 13.23 -9.75
C THR A 321 -50.94 12.62 -8.36
N ARG A 322 -50.20 11.56 -8.06
CA ARG A 322 -50.18 10.90 -6.74
C ARG A 322 -49.53 11.76 -5.67
N THR A 323 -48.40 12.41 -5.95
CA THR A 323 -47.72 13.32 -5.03
C THR A 323 -48.62 14.55 -4.73
N ARG A 324 -49.34 15.07 -5.72
CA ARG A 324 -50.33 16.15 -5.46
C ARG A 324 -51.49 15.67 -4.59
N ALA A 325 -52.01 14.45 -4.80
CA ALA A 325 -53.06 13.87 -3.97
C ALA A 325 -52.59 13.68 -2.51
N MET A 326 -51.36 13.22 -2.27
CA MET A 326 -50.78 13.09 -0.94
C MET A 326 -50.54 14.44 -0.25
N MET A 327 -50.11 15.46 -0.98
CA MET A 327 -49.91 16.83 -0.42
C MET A 327 -51.22 17.55 -0.16
N THR A 328 -52.34 17.12 -0.74
CA THR A 328 -53.66 17.73 -0.50
C THR A 328 -54.40 17.02 0.64
N ALA A 329 -53.92 15.86 1.10
CA ALA A 329 -54.49 15.08 2.20
C ALA A 329 -53.79 15.29 3.57
N ILE A 330 -52.81 16.20 3.64
CA ILE A 330 -52.19 16.73 4.86
C ILE A 330 -52.69 18.16 5.09
#